data_33840ce7c5cd090b780d57f9cfe03578
#
_entry.id   33840ce7c5cd090b780d57f9cfe03578
#
_cell.length_a   1.000
_cell.length_b   1.000
_cell.length_c   1.000
_cell.angle_alpha   90.00
_cell.angle_beta   90.00
_cell.angle_gamma   90.00
#
_symmetry.space_group_name_H-M   'P 1'
#
loop_
_entity.id
_entity.type
_entity.pdbx_description
1 polymer ?
#
loop_
_entity_poly.entity_id
_entity_poly.type
_entity_poly.pdbx_seq_one_letter_code
_entity_poly.pdbx_strand_id
1 'polypeptide(L)'
;MTPDLLKQGAQRIAKRIEKVSTETESGGRDASYGRVHTSGEVDVSHGRILYLEDVSVSFDGFKAINKLSLDIAPGELRCIIGPNGAGKTTMMDIITGKTRPDEGQVFFGSTIDLLRHNEPEIAQLGIGRKFQKPTVFEQLSVFENLELALKTPKGVKAS
;
A
#
# COMPACT_ATOMS: atom_id res chain seq x y z
N MET A 1 12.68 26.26 -19.29
CA MET A 1 11.35 25.83 -18.81
C MET A 1 10.61 27.06 -18.33
N THR A 2 9.58 27.50 -19.04
CA THR A 2 8.91 28.78 -18.79
C THR A 2 8.00 28.70 -17.57
N PRO A 3 7.88 29.78 -16.76
CA PRO A 3 7.04 29.82 -15.54
C PRO A 3 5.57 29.44 -15.78
N ASP A 4 5.12 29.54 -17.00
CA ASP A 4 3.74 29.28 -17.43
C ASP A 4 3.39 27.79 -17.46
N LEU A 5 4.34 26.93 -17.83
CA LEU A 5 4.14 25.47 -17.83
C LEU A 5 4.01 24.89 -16.41
N LEU A 6 4.71 25.47 -15.44
CA LEU A 6 4.59 25.08 -14.04
C LEU A 6 3.23 25.49 -13.45
N LYS A 7 2.71 26.68 -13.82
CA LYS A 7 1.38 27.12 -13.38
C LYS A 7 0.26 26.26 -13.99
N GLN A 8 0.38 25.87 -15.26
CA GLN A 8 -0.59 25.00 -15.92
C GLN A 8 -0.58 23.58 -15.32
N GLY A 9 0.60 23.06 -14.96
CA GLY A 9 0.74 21.78 -14.27
C GLY A 9 0.08 21.80 -12.88
N ALA A 10 0.34 22.83 -12.11
CA ALA A 10 -0.25 23.00 -10.78
C ALA A 10 -1.79 23.13 -10.83
N GLN A 11 -2.32 23.87 -11.79
CA GLN A 11 -3.77 24.01 -11.98
C GLN A 11 -4.45 22.70 -12.39
N ARG A 12 -3.80 21.87 -13.21
CA ARG A 12 -4.33 20.54 -13.57
C ARG A 12 -4.37 19.59 -12.38
N ILE A 13 -3.34 19.64 -11.52
CA ILE A 13 -3.29 18.83 -10.30
C ILE A 13 -4.36 19.30 -9.32
N ALA A 14 -4.50 20.60 -9.08
CA ALA A 14 -5.52 21.17 -8.21
C ALA A 14 -6.95 20.78 -8.65
N LYS A 15 -7.24 20.89 -9.95
CA LYS A 15 -8.55 20.51 -10.51
C LYS A 15 -8.85 19.02 -10.39
N ARG A 16 -7.82 18.17 -10.40
CA ARG A 16 -7.96 16.73 -10.23
C ARG A 16 -8.20 16.35 -8.77
N ILE A 17 -7.56 17.06 -7.83
CA ILE A 17 -7.78 16.89 -6.39
C ILE A 17 -9.20 17.33 -6.04
N GLU A 18 -9.66 18.47 -6.54
CA GLU A 18 -11.01 18.98 -6.30
C GLU A 18 -12.10 18.03 -6.84
N LYS A 19 -11.88 17.44 -8.02
CA LYS A 19 -12.79 16.44 -8.59
C LYS A 19 -12.89 15.17 -7.72
N VAL A 20 -11.76 14.69 -7.17
CA VAL A 20 -11.74 13.54 -6.27
C VAL A 20 -12.46 13.87 -4.96
N SER A 21 -12.30 15.08 -4.42
CA SER A 21 -12.97 15.51 -3.19
C SER A 21 -14.49 15.66 -3.35
N THR A 22 -14.97 16.16 -4.50
CA THR A 22 -16.40 16.28 -4.77
C THR A 22 -17.09 14.95 -5.06
N GLU A 23 -16.37 13.96 -5.61
CA GLU A 23 -16.90 12.60 -5.80
C GLU A 23 -17.03 11.86 -4.46
N THR A 24 -16.26 12.24 -3.42
CA THR A 24 -16.33 11.63 -2.08
C THR A 24 -17.46 12.22 -1.23
N GLU A 25 -17.90 13.46 -1.48
CA GLU A 25 -18.97 14.12 -0.69
C GLU A 25 -20.39 13.82 -1.19
N SER A 26 -20.58 13.34 -2.42
CA SER A 26 -21.91 13.05 -2.98
C SER A 26 -22.42 11.62 -2.76
N GLY A 27 -21.64 10.75 -2.13
CA GLY A 27 -22.00 9.38 -1.80
C GLY A 27 -22.71 9.30 -0.46
N GLY A 28 -24.05 9.30 -0.47
CA GLY A 28 -24.85 8.98 0.69
C GLY A 28 -24.44 7.65 1.31
N ARG A 29 -24.62 7.54 2.64
CA ARG A 29 -24.35 6.34 3.46
C ARG A 29 -25.11 5.13 2.94
N ASP A 30 -24.56 4.47 1.94
CA ASP A 30 -24.96 3.14 1.53
C ASP A 30 -23.73 2.22 1.69
N ALA A 31 -23.94 1.15 2.47
CA ALA A 31 -22.88 0.24 2.91
C ALA A 31 -22.44 -0.74 1.80
N SER A 32 -22.14 -0.22 0.62
CA SER A 32 -21.43 -0.90 -0.44
C SER A 32 -20.03 -0.30 -0.55
N TYR A 33 -19.18 -0.58 0.42
CA TYR A 33 -17.78 -0.17 0.36
C TYR A 33 -17.11 -0.76 -0.87
N GLY A 34 -16.74 0.18 -1.72
CA GLY A 34 -16.38 0.07 -3.09
C GLY A 34 -15.32 -0.96 -3.41
N ARG A 35 -15.54 -1.61 -4.52
CA ARG A 35 -14.59 -2.42 -5.26
C ARG A 35 -13.32 -1.61 -5.51
N VAL A 36 -12.26 -1.94 -4.82
CA VAL A 36 -10.92 -1.54 -5.25
C VAL A 36 -10.61 -2.43 -6.45
N HIS A 37 -10.72 -1.88 -7.66
CA HIS A 37 -10.28 -2.53 -8.89
C HIS A 37 -8.74 -2.63 -8.87
N THR A 38 -8.22 -3.60 -8.18
CA THR A 38 -6.96 -4.24 -8.52
C THR A 38 -7.29 -5.37 -9.49
N SER A 39 -6.38 -5.75 -10.36
CA SER A 39 -6.53 -6.82 -11.37
C SER A 39 -6.69 -8.24 -10.75
N GLY A 40 -7.35 -8.33 -9.64
CA GLY A 40 -7.86 -9.45 -8.90
C GLY A 40 -8.83 -8.86 -7.90
N GLU A 41 -10.07 -9.28 -7.95
CA GLU A 41 -11.15 -8.78 -7.11
C GLU A 41 -10.85 -9.19 -5.66
N VAL A 42 -10.42 -8.22 -4.83
CA VAL A 42 -10.18 -8.48 -3.40
C VAL A 42 -11.53 -8.57 -2.72
N ASP A 43 -11.86 -9.75 -2.21
CA ASP A 43 -13.10 -9.96 -1.47
C ASP A 43 -13.03 -9.29 -0.09
N VAL A 44 -13.81 -8.25 0.10
CA VAL A 44 -13.95 -7.51 1.35
C VAL A 44 -15.32 -7.70 2.00
N SER A 45 -16.05 -8.75 1.60
CA SER A 45 -17.42 -9.03 2.07
C SER A 45 -17.52 -9.15 3.60
N HIS A 46 -16.43 -9.51 4.28
CA HIS A 46 -16.35 -9.60 5.75
C HIS A 46 -15.93 -8.28 6.43
N GLY A 47 -15.90 -7.16 5.69
CA GLY A 47 -15.59 -5.83 6.23
C GLY A 47 -14.11 -5.62 6.63
N ARG A 48 -13.20 -6.48 6.20
CA ARG A 48 -11.77 -6.40 6.47
C ARG A 48 -10.99 -6.39 5.17
N ILE A 49 -10.00 -5.50 5.06
CA ILE A 49 -9.08 -5.47 3.93
C ILE A 49 -7.73 -6.09 4.26
N LEU A 50 -7.32 -6.03 5.52
CA LEU A 50 -6.11 -6.67 6.01
C LEU A 50 -6.39 -7.31 7.36
N TYR A 51 -5.93 -8.54 7.54
CA TYR A 51 -6.14 -9.31 8.74
C TYR A 51 -4.89 -10.10 9.11
N LEU A 52 -4.42 -9.89 10.32
CA LEU A 52 -3.33 -10.64 10.97
C LEU A 52 -3.89 -11.38 12.15
N GLU A 53 -3.54 -12.66 12.31
CA GLU A 53 -3.96 -13.50 13.43
C GLU A 53 -2.77 -14.21 14.07
N ASP A 54 -2.60 -13.98 15.37
CA ASP A 54 -1.58 -14.61 16.21
C ASP A 54 -0.15 -14.60 15.63
N VAL A 55 0.19 -13.55 14.91
CA VAL A 55 1.47 -13.41 14.23
C VAL A 55 2.60 -13.27 15.25
N SER A 56 3.61 -14.14 15.15
CA SER A 56 4.81 -14.11 15.97
C SER A 56 6.06 -14.13 15.09
N VAL A 57 7.07 -13.33 15.46
CA VAL A 57 8.37 -13.29 14.81
C VAL A 57 9.48 -13.17 15.84
N SER A 58 10.49 -13.99 15.68
CA SER A 58 11.72 -13.95 16.51
C SER A 58 12.94 -13.74 15.61
N PHE A 59 13.90 -12.92 16.08
CA PHE A 59 15.21 -12.76 15.48
C PHE A 59 16.27 -13.08 16.52
N ASP A 60 17.13 -14.05 16.25
CA ASP A 60 18.23 -14.45 17.14
C ASP A 60 17.80 -14.67 18.60
N GLY A 61 16.62 -15.29 18.81
CA GLY A 61 16.05 -15.54 20.13
C GLY A 61 15.30 -14.36 20.75
N PHE A 62 15.29 -13.20 20.13
CA PHE A 62 14.49 -12.04 20.55
C PHE A 62 13.12 -12.04 19.84
N LYS A 63 12.03 -12.09 20.60
CA LYS A 63 10.67 -11.97 20.05
C LYS A 63 10.40 -10.51 19.69
N ALA A 64 10.46 -10.19 18.40
CA ALA A 64 10.14 -8.87 17.88
C ALA A 64 8.62 -8.63 17.83
N ILE A 65 7.83 -9.67 17.57
CA ILE A 65 6.37 -9.67 17.62
C ILE A 65 5.93 -10.96 18.33
N ASN A 66 4.93 -10.85 19.20
CA ASN A 66 4.40 -11.96 19.96
C ASN A 66 2.88 -11.95 19.90
N LYS A 67 2.30 -12.91 19.16
CA LYS A 67 0.86 -13.12 18.98
C LYS A 67 0.09 -11.83 18.64
N LEU A 68 0.58 -11.10 17.64
CA LEU A 68 -0.07 -9.91 17.14
C LEU A 68 -1.32 -10.30 16.34
N SER A 69 -2.47 -9.80 16.77
CA SER A 69 -3.69 -9.82 15.96
C SER A 69 -4.13 -8.41 15.65
N LEU A 70 -4.44 -8.15 14.39
CA LEU A 70 -4.80 -6.83 13.87
C LEU A 70 -5.74 -7.00 12.68
N ASP A 71 -6.80 -6.23 12.64
CA ASP A 71 -7.67 -6.10 11.47
C ASP A 71 -7.80 -4.65 11.04
N ILE A 72 -7.89 -4.42 9.75
CA ILE A 72 -8.06 -3.10 9.13
C ILE A 72 -9.23 -3.19 8.17
N ALA A 73 -10.19 -2.25 8.33
CA ALA A 73 -11.34 -2.15 7.44
C ALA A 73 -11.01 -1.38 6.15
N PRO A 74 -11.74 -1.60 5.05
CA PRO A 74 -11.61 -0.78 3.85
C PRO A 74 -11.85 0.70 4.17
N GLY A 75 -10.98 1.59 3.65
CA GLY A 75 -11.05 3.03 3.88
C GLY A 75 -10.61 3.49 5.28
N GLU A 76 -10.16 2.57 6.13
CA GLU A 76 -9.69 2.91 7.47
C GLU A 76 -8.30 3.58 7.43
N LEU A 77 -8.14 4.65 8.22
CA LEU A 77 -6.84 5.24 8.56
C LEU A 77 -6.44 4.80 9.97
N ARG A 78 -5.46 3.91 10.06
CA ARG A 78 -4.95 3.40 11.34
C ARG A 78 -3.59 4.02 11.68
N CYS A 79 -3.50 4.61 12.87
CA CYS A 79 -2.23 5.11 13.41
C CYS A 79 -1.63 4.10 14.38
N ILE A 80 -0.35 3.75 14.18
CA ILE A 80 0.37 2.79 15.03
C ILE A 80 1.50 3.53 15.73
N ILE A 81 1.41 3.62 17.06
CA ILE A 81 2.34 4.34 17.92
C ILE A 81 3.05 3.35 18.86
N GLY A 82 4.31 3.61 19.14
CA GLY A 82 5.12 2.80 20.07
C GLY A 82 6.59 3.19 20.03
N PRO A 83 7.38 2.79 21.02
CA PRO A 83 8.81 3.08 21.09
C PRO A 83 9.59 2.43 19.94
N ASN A 84 10.86 2.83 19.79
CA ASN A 84 11.77 2.14 18.87
C ASN A 84 11.99 0.70 19.35
N GLY A 85 12.01 -0.24 18.39
CA GLY A 85 12.11 -1.67 18.73
C GLY A 85 10.78 -2.35 19.08
N ALA A 86 9.65 -1.64 19.13
CA ALA A 86 8.33 -2.22 19.44
C ALA A 86 7.71 -3.07 18.30
N GLY A 87 8.50 -3.50 17.31
CA GLY A 87 8.01 -4.37 16.23
C GLY A 87 7.21 -3.67 15.11
N LYS A 88 7.04 -2.34 15.14
CA LYS A 88 6.27 -1.60 14.11
C LYS A 88 6.79 -1.84 12.69
N THR A 89 8.10 -1.75 12.52
CA THR A 89 8.75 -2.00 11.21
C THR A 89 8.62 -3.46 10.82
N THR A 90 8.83 -4.39 11.75
CA THR A 90 8.68 -5.83 11.51
C THR A 90 7.28 -6.19 11.06
N MET A 91 6.24 -5.60 11.67
CA MET A 91 4.86 -5.79 11.23
C MET A 91 4.66 -5.33 9.78
N MET A 92 5.17 -4.15 9.42
CA MET A 92 5.11 -3.65 8.04
C MET A 92 5.90 -4.54 7.07
N ASP A 93 7.07 -5.05 7.50
CA ASP A 93 7.89 -5.97 6.71
C ASP A 93 7.17 -7.32 6.48
N ILE A 94 6.35 -7.79 7.43
CA ILE A 94 5.51 -8.97 7.25
C ILE A 94 4.40 -8.72 6.23
N ILE A 95 3.67 -7.62 6.37
CA ILE A 95 2.56 -7.27 5.46
C ILE A 95 3.05 -7.10 4.01
N THR A 96 4.26 -6.59 3.82
CA THR A 96 4.86 -6.41 2.49
C THR A 96 5.63 -7.63 1.98
N GLY A 97 5.70 -8.72 2.75
CA GLY A 97 6.35 -9.97 2.35
C GLY A 97 7.88 -9.99 2.52
N LYS A 98 8.47 -8.92 3.06
CA LYS A 98 9.91 -8.83 3.29
C LYS A 98 10.39 -9.74 4.43
N THR A 99 9.55 -9.95 5.43
CA THR A 99 9.81 -10.83 6.58
C THR A 99 8.70 -11.88 6.66
N ARG A 100 9.08 -13.13 6.86
CA ARG A 100 8.12 -14.23 7.13
C ARG A 100 7.95 -14.38 8.64
N PRO A 101 6.71 -14.49 9.15
CA PRO A 101 6.48 -14.81 10.54
C PRO A 101 6.81 -16.29 10.82
N ASP A 102 7.16 -16.56 12.08
CA ASP A 102 7.37 -17.93 12.58
C ASP A 102 6.02 -18.64 12.77
N GLU A 103 5.01 -17.89 13.22
CA GLU A 103 3.66 -18.37 13.50
C GLU A 103 2.62 -17.31 13.10
N GLY A 104 1.37 -17.78 12.91
CA GLY A 104 0.23 -16.92 12.61
C GLY A 104 -0.12 -16.86 11.13
N GLN A 105 -1.12 -16.03 10.81
CA GLN A 105 -1.67 -15.89 9.47
C GLN A 105 -1.81 -14.43 9.08
N VAL A 106 -1.68 -14.14 7.78
CA VAL A 106 -1.80 -12.79 7.23
C VAL A 106 -2.60 -12.84 5.95
N PHE A 107 -3.78 -12.23 5.95
CA PHE A 107 -4.68 -12.21 4.81
C PHE A 107 -4.93 -10.80 4.29
N PHE A 108 -5.01 -10.69 2.97
CA PHE A 108 -5.49 -9.51 2.27
C PHE A 108 -6.86 -9.80 1.66
N GLY A 109 -7.87 -9.03 2.06
CA GLY A 109 -9.26 -9.41 1.87
C GLY A 109 -9.59 -10.70 2.64
N SER A 110 -10.61 -11.43 2.17
CA SER A 110 -11.08 -12.65 2.83
C SER A 110 -10.36 -13.92 2.36
N THR A 111 -9.59 -13.85 1.26
CA THR A 111 -9.14 -15.07 0.56
C THR A 111 -7.65 -15.11 0.23
N ILE A 112 -6.96 -13.97 0.22
CA ILE A 112 -5.56 -13.91 -0.23
C ILE A 112 -4.62 -14.06 0.96
N ASP A 113 -3.97 -15.23 1.06
CA ASP A 113 -2.93 -15.49 2.06
C ASP A 113 -1.61 -14.83 1.61
N LEU A 114 -1.21 -13.73 2.27
CA LEU A 114 0.01 -13.00 1.92
C LEU A 114 1.28 -13.81 2.17
N LEU A 115 1.25 -14.81 3.04
CA LEU A 115 2.42 -15.65 3.32
C LEU A 115 2.78 -16.56 2.15
N ARG A 116 1.90 -16.72 1.16
CA ARG A 116 2.14 -17.49 -0.06
C ARG A 116 2.70 -16.65 -1.22
N HIS A 117 2.76 -15.33 -1.04
CA HIS A 117 3.20 -14.40 -2.07
C HIS A 117 4.57 -13.81 -1.73
N ASN A 118 5.31 -13.40 -2.75
CA ASN A 118 6.56 -12.65 -2.62
C ASN A 118 6.31 -11.12 -2.65
N GLU A 119 7.32 -10.30 -2.31
CA GLU A 119 7.18 -8.84 -2.27
C GLU A 119 6.62 -8.22 -3.58
N PRO A 120 7.11 -8.61 -4.80
CA PRO A 120 6.56 -8.10 -6.05
C PRO A 120 5.09 -8.47 -6.28
N GLU A 121 4.69 -9.68 -5.94
CA GLU A 121 3.30 -10.13 -6.06
C GLU A 121 2.39 -9.35 -5.10
N ILE A 122 2.82 -9.16 -3.85
CA ILE A 122 2.09 -8.36 -2.85
C ILE A 122 1.94 -6.91 -3.32
N ALA A 123 2.99 -6.33 -3.93
CA ALA A 123 2.91 -5.00 -4.52
C ALA A 123 1.90 -4.94 -5.69
N GLN A 124 1.81 -6.00 -6.51
CA GLN A 124 0.82 -6.10 -7.59
C GLN A 124 -0.62 -6.23 -7.08
N LEU A 125 -0.82 -6.82 -5.91
CA LEU A 125 -2.12 -6.85 -5.22
C LEU A 125 -2.57 -5.46 -4.74
N GLY A 126 -1.68 -4.45 -4.79
CA GLY A 126 -1.97 -3.07 -4.40
C GLY A 126 -1.51 -2.70 -2.99
N ILE A 127 -0.79 -3.59 -2.30
CA ILE A 127 -0.19 -3.28 -1.00
C ILE A 127 1.13 -2.57 -1.25
N GLY A 128 1.16 -1.27 -0.97
CA GLY A 128 2.35 -0.43 -1.11
C GLY A 128 2.87 0.05 0.23
N ARG A 129 4.19 0.30 0.30
CA ARG A 129 4.85 0.90 1.45
C ARG A 129 5.64 2.13 1.02
N LYS A 130 5.45 3.23 1.75
CA LYS A 130 6.33 4.38 1.61
C LYS A 130 7.55 4.19 2.53
N PHE A 131 8.75 4.20 1.97
CA PHE A 131 9.99 4.15 2.74
C PHE A 131 10.25 5.48 3.45
N GLN A 132 10.94 5.43 4.58
CA GLN A 132 11.30 6.63 5.37
C GLN A 132 12.28 7.53 4.62
N LYS A 133 13.20 6.93 3.85
CA LYS A 133 14.11 7.69 2.98
C LYS A 133 13.56 7.67 1.56
N PRO A 134 13.49 8.83 0.88
CA PRO A 134 13.18 8.85 -0.54
C PRO A 134 14.21 8.00 -1.29
N THR A 135 13.74 7.05 -2.09
CA THR A 135 14.59 6.22 -2.94
C THR A 135 14.42 6.71 -4.36
N VAL A 136 15.47 7.24 -4.92
CA VAL A 136 15.57 7.62 -6.33
C VAL A 136 16.72 6.87 -6.97
N PHE A 137 16.61 6.55 -8.23
CA PHE A 137 17.72 6.03 -9.01
C PHE A 137 18.59 7.22 -9.42
N GLU A 138 19.74 7.38 -8.73
CA GLU A 138 20.63 8.54 -8.89
C GLU A 138 21.21 8.66 -10.30
N GLN A 139 21.29 7.53 -11.02
CA GLN A 139 21.80 7.48 -12.40
C GLN A 139 20.74 7.88 -13.45
N LEU A 140 19.49 8.01 -13.05
CA LEU A 140 18.38 8.40 -13.92
C LEU A 140 18.02 9.87 -13.72
N SER A 141 17.56 10.51 -14.78
CA SER A 141 17.01 11.86 -14.71
C SER A 141 15.72 11.89 -13.87
N VAL A 142 15.30 13.10 -13.47
CA VAL A 142 14.03 13.29 -12.75
C VAL A 142 12.86 12.76 -13.57
N PHE A 143 12.88 12.97 -14.89
CA PHE A 143 11.84 12.49 -15.79
C PHE A 143 11.75 10.96 -15.79
N GLU A 144 12.87 10.27 -15.95
CA GLU A 144 12.93 8.81 -15.95
C GLU A 144 12.50 8.22 -14.60
N ASN A 145 12.88 8.83 -13.46
CA ASN A 145 12.41 8.42 -12.15
C ASN A 145 10.88 8.56 -12.01
N LEU A 146 10.29 9.62 -12.57
CA LEU A 146 8.83 9.81 -12.59
C LEU A 146 8.14 8.83 -13.54
N GLU A 147 8.75 8.53 -14.69
CA GLU A 147 8.22 7.56 -15.66
C GLU A 147 8.13 6.15 -15.08
N LEU A 148 9.13 5.74 -14.26
CA LEU A 148 9.10 4.46 -13.56
C LEU A 148 7.90 4.33 -12.59
N ALA A 149 7.42 5.45 -12.05
CA ALA A 149 6.27 5.48 -11.15
C ALA A 149 4.92 5.44 -11.88
N LEU A 150 4.91 5.63 -13.20
CA LEU A 150 3.68 5.58 -13.98
C LEU A 150 3.26 4.12 -14.25
N LYS A 151 1.98 3.83 -14.06
CA LYS A 151 1.35 2.59 -14.55
C LYS A 151 1.13 2.70 -16.07
N THR A 152 2.19 2.62 -16.85
CA THR A 152 2.07 2.58 -18.31
C THR A 152 2.16 1.13 -18.78
N PRO A 153 1.31 0.68 -19.72
CA PRO A 153 1.51 -0.62 -20.36
C PRO A 153 2.91 -0.62 -20.99
N LYS A 154 3.75 -1.57 -20.60
CA LYS A 154 5.08 -1.75 -21.18
C LYS A 154 4.93 -2.12 -22.67
N GLY A 155 4.97 -1.13 -23.56
CA GLY A 155 4.75 -1.40 -24.99
C GLY A 155 4.94 -0.22 -25.93
N VAL A 156 5.21 0.97 -25.47
CA VAL A 156 5.55 2.09 -26.37
C VAL A 156 7.07 2.13 -26.54
N LYS A 157 7.57 1.46 -27.57
CA LYS A 157 8.91 1.75 -28.10
C LYS A 157 8.85 3.17 -28.65
N ALA A 158 9.57 4.08 -28.03
CA ALA A 158 9.92 5.36 -28.68
C ALA A 158 10.79 5.02 -29.90
N SER A 159 10.28 5.38 -31.09
CA SER A 159 11.06 5.42 -32.34
C SER A 159 11.81 6.74 -32.38
#